data_711f8c1e3ea92ab701aeadfdf0d10caf
#
_entry.id   711f8c1e3ea92ab701aeadfdf0d10caf
#
_cell.length_a   1.000
_cell.length_b   1.000
_cell.length_c   1.000
_cell.angle_alpha   90.00
_cell.angle_beta   90.00
_cell.angle_gamma   90.00
#
_symmetry.space_group_name_H-M   'P 1'
#
loop_
_entity.id
_entity.type
_entity.pdbx_description
1 polymer ?
#
loop_
_entity_poly.entity_id
_entity_poly.type
_entity_poly.pdbx_seq_one_letter_code
_entity_poly.pdbx_strand_id
1 'polypeptide(L)'
;MRKSFFGLCLALAVSASGAEIKIAFSDFTASQSPTNFHNALAGTGQPGDWKIVTDESPSAFTPLMPGTAPAARAVRRPVLAQLSQDPADEHFPMFIYDGQVFKDFKLTVPFKIVSGAAEQMAGVVFRFQNASNFYVLRASALGRKVRFYKVVNGIRSDPIGPALDIATNTWHTLAVQCLGNQITCWLDDKPLTATMNDSSFSAGKIGFWTKSDAVSYFGDTTIAFTPIIPPAQALVDSIMKKYPRILGLRIYLPDADGRLRVSASKNKSEIGMAGTDAESNSLTNGAVYYGHGKGTVDVDMPLTDRNGNPIAAVRVQLKSYMLGETRDMVLTRVRIIINEMQKQVLSKTDLME
;
A
#
# COMPACT_ATOMS: atom_id res chain seq x y z
N MET A 1 -6.13 -47.22 -32.65
CA MET A 1 -6.58 -46.74 -31.31
C MET A 1 -5.48 -45.91 -30.68
N ARG A 2 -5.53 -44.58 -30.81
CA ARG A 2 -4.60 -43.61 -30.14
C ARG A 2 -5.29 -43.07 -28.91
N LYS A 3 -4.77 -43.37 -27.73
CA LYS A 3 -5.23 -42.79 -26.44
C LYS A 3 -4.52 -41.46 -26.24
N SER A 4 -5.28 -40.36 -26.33
CA SER A 4 -4.81 -39.03 -25.95
C SER A 4 -4.89 -38.92 -24.44
N PHE A 5 -3.73 -38.68 -23.80
CA PHE A 5 -3.65 -38.29 -22.39
C PHE A 5 -3.85 -36.78 -22.31
N PHE A 6 -4.97 -36.33 -21.74
CA PHE A 6 -5.19 -34.95 -21.35
C PHE A 6 -4.56 -34.75 -19.98
N GLY A 7 -3.43 -34.07 -19.91
CA GLY A 7 -2.80 -33.63 -18.67
C GLY A 7 -3.58 -32.46 -18.11
N LEU A 8 -4.26 -32.68 -16.99
CA LEU A 8 -4.94 -31.61 -16.19
C LEU A 8 -3.86 -30.83 -15.41
N CYS A 9 -3.44 -29.69 -15.94
CA CYS A 9 -2.64 -28.72 -15.19
C CYS A 9 -3.51 -28.10 -14.09
N LEU A 10 -3.37 -28.58 -12.88
CA LEU A 10 -3.95 -27.97 -11.69
C LEU A 10 -3.14 -26.70 -11.35
N ALA A 11 -3.62 -25.54 -11.78
CA ALA A 11 -3.08 -24.26 -11.35
C ALA A 11 -3.44 -24.07 -9.87
N LEU A 12 -2.47 -24.24 -8.98
CA LEU A 12 -2.56 -23.85 -7.57
C LEU A 12 -2.67 -22.33 -7.53
N ALA A 13 -3.89 -21.82 -7.40
CA ALA A 13 -4.14 -20.44 -7.04
C ALA A 13 -3.62 -20.23 -5.61
N VAL A 14 -2.45 -19.63 -5.48
CA VAL A 14 -1.99 -19.06 -4.22
C VAL A 14 -2.93 -17.90 -3.92
N SER A 15 -3.87 -18.11 -3.01
CA SER A 15 -4.71 -17.03 -2.47
C SER A 15 -3.78 -16.10 -1.68
N ALA A 16 -3.29 -15.04 -2.32
CA ALA A 16 -2.73 -13.91 -1.59
C ALA A 16 -3.88 -13.39 -0.71
N SER A 17 -3.74 -13.44 0.61
CA SER A 17 -4.71 -12.88 1.54
C SER A 17 -4.76 -11.38 1.31
N GLY A 18 -5.81 -10.89 0.65
CA GLY A 18 -6.05 -9.46 0.49
C GLY A 18 -6.24 -8.82 1.86
N ALA A 19 -5.69 -7.63 2.04
CA ALA A 19 -5.93 -6.78 3.19
C ALA A 19 -6.91 -5.67 2.80
N GLU A 20 -7.60 -5.09 3.80
CA GLU A 20 -8.50 -3.97 3.60
C GLU A 20 -8.21 -2.88 4.61
N ILE A 21 -8.19 -1.64 4.15
CA ILE A 21 -8.19 -0.44 4.97
C ILE A 21 -9.49 0.31 4.70
N LYS A 22 -10.17 0.68 5.78
CA LYS A 22 -11.28 1.61 5.74
C LYS A 22 -10.83 2.93 6.37
N ILE A 23 -10.85 4.00 5.59
CA ILE A 23 -10.67 5.37 6.08
C ILE A 23 -12.07 5.90 6.43
N ALA A 24 -12.41 5.82 7.71
CA ALA A 24 -13.68 6.33 8.23
C ALA A 24 -13.49 7.77 8.72
N PHE A 25 -14.21 8.71 8.12
CA PHE A 25 -14.06 10.12 8.50
C PHE A 25 -14.66 10.45 9.86
N SER A 26 -15.45 9.54 10.45
CA SER A 26 -15.88 9.60 11.84
C SER A 26 -14.73 9.46 12.86
N ASP A 27 -13.59 8.94 12.45
CA ASP A 27 -12.43 8.74 13.31
C ASP A 27 -11.62 10.04 13.51
N PHE A 28 -11.98 11.10 12.79
CA PHE A 28 -11.29 12.38 12.82
C PHE A 28 -12.14 13.48 13.46
N THR A 29 -11.47 14.49 14.00
CA THR A 29 -12.13 15.61 14.65
C THR A 29 -12.82 16.54 13.64
N ALA A 30 -14.08 16.87 13.90
CA ALA A 30 -14.84 17.81 13.06
C ALA A 30 -14.13 19.18 12.95
N SER A 31 -14.23 19.81 11.79
CA SER A 31 -13.61 21.09 11.43
C SER A 31 -12.07 21.09 11.42
N GLN A 32 -11.44 19.92 11.55
CA GLN A 32 -10.00 19.77 11.46
C GLN A 32 -9.60 18.96 10.22
N SER A 33 -8.37 19.14 9.77
CA SER A 33 -7.75 18.32 8.73
C SER A 33 -7.26 17.00 9.35
N PRO A 34 -7.54 15.84 8.71
CA PRO A 34 -6.99 14.56 9.15
C PRO A 34 -5.46 14.54 9.20
N THR A 35 -4.89 14.01 10.29
CA THR A 35 -3.44 14.09 10.57
C THR A 35 -2.58 13.08 9.82
N ASN A 36 -3.18 12.00 9.30
CA ASN A 36 -2.50 10.98 8.49
C ASN A 36 -2.57 11.27 6.98
N PHE A 37 -2.74 12.55 6.65
CA PHE A 37 -2.73 13.07 5.28
C PHE A 37 -1.87 14.32 5.21
N HIS A 38 -1.41 14.64 4.01
CA HIS A 38 -0.78 15.92 3.72
C HIS A 38 -1.37 16.57 2.47
N ASN A 39 -1.31 17.90 2.44
CA ASN A 39 -1.64 18.68 1.25
C ASN A 39 -0.55 18.51 0.19
N ALA A 40 -0.99 18.30 -1.04
CA ALA A 40 -0.15 18.44 -2.25
C ALA A 40 -0.87 19.32 -3.25
N LEU A 41 -0.11 20.03 -4.06
CA LEU A 41 -0.64 20.92 -5.09
C LEU A 41 0.10 20.67 -6.40
N ALA A 42 -0.64 20.37 -7.46
CA ALA A 42 -0.13 20.44 -8.82
C ALA A 42 -0.64 21.72 -9.48
N GLY A 43 0.19 22.34 -10.33
CA GLY A 43 -0.11 23.62 -10.94
C GLY A 43 0.17 24.82 -10.02
N THR A 44 -0.72 25.78 -9.98
CA THR A 44 -0.57 27.08 -9.28
C THR A 44 -1.66 27.28 -8.23
N GLY A 45 -1.60 28.38 -7.48
CA GLY A 45 -2.61 28.76 -6.49
C GLY A 45 -2.27 28.35 -5.07
N GLN A 46 -3.27 28.33 -4.19
CA GLN A 46 -3.11 28.00 -2.78
C GLN A 46 -3.37 26.50 -2.54
N PRO A 47 -2.76 25.90 -1.52
CA PRO A 47 -3.13 24.55 -1.08
C PRO A 47 -4.62 24.39 -0.80
N GLY A 48 -5.16 23.20 -0.99
CA GLY A 48 -6.57 22.92 -0.67
C GLY A 48 -6.88 23.10 0.81
N ASP A 49 -8.10 23.52 1.12
CA ASP A 49 -8.64 23.60 2.48
C ASP A 49 -9.44 22.33 2.79
N TRP A 50 -8.77 21.33 3.33
CA TRP A 50 -9.34 20.00 3.60
C TRP A 50 -9.72 19.87 5.07
N LYS A 51 -11.01 19.64 5.33
CA LYS A 51 -11.57 19.54 6.68
C LYS A 51 -12.66 18.47 6.78
N ILE A 52 -12.90 18.01 7.98
CA ILE A 52 -14.05 17.16 8.28
C ILE A 52 -15.28 18.03 8.49
N VAL A 53 -16.31 17.79 7.71
CA VAL A 53 -17.63 18.43 7.84
C VAL A 53 -18.71 17.37 8.03
N THR A 54 -19.92 17.78 8.42
CA THR A 54 -21.07 16.88 8.54
C THR A 54 -22.00 17.05 7.35
N ASP A 55 -22.30 15.96 6.65
CA ASP A 55 -23.21 15.96 5.53
C ASP A 55 -24.21 14.77 5.57
N GLU A 56 -25.31 14.87 4.85
CA GLU A 56 -26.25 13.78 4.64
C GLU A 56 -25.67 12.79 3.64
N SER A 57 -25.24 11.64 4.13
CA SER A 57 -24.69 10.56 3.32
C SER A 57 -25.67 9.39 3.24
N PRO A 58 -25.74 8.65 2.11
CA PRO A 58 -26.54 7.45 2.00
C PRO A 58 -26.20 6.47 3.12
N SER A 59 -27.21 5.73 3.60
CA SER A 59 -26.97 4.65 4.56
C SER A 59 -26.13 3.57 3.91
N ALA A 60 -25.13 3.06 4.64
CA ALA A 60 -24.36 1.87 4.23
C ALA A 60 -25.21 0.58 4.23
N PHE A 61 -26.43 0.63 4.82
CA PHE A 61 -27.34 -0.52 4.89
C PHE A 61 -28.38 -0.44 3.78
N THR A 62 -28.39 -1.44 2.90
CA THR A 62 -29.43 -1.64 1.89
C THR A 62 -30.43 -2.66 2.43
N PRO A 63 -31.76 -2.41 2.36
CA PRO A 63 -32.76 -3.42 2.74
C PRO A 63 -32.57 -4.70 1.92
N LEU A 64 -32.52 -5.85 2.58
CA LEU A 64 -32.43 -7.17 1.93
C LEU A 64 -33.66 -7.54 1.10
N MET A 65 -34.83 -6.90 1.40
CA MET A 65 -36.07 -7.11 0.66
C MET A 65 -36.56 -5.80 0.05
N PRO A 66 -36.53 -5.67 -1.29
CA PRO A 66 -37.08 -4.49 -1.95
C PRO A 66 -38.56 -4.31 -1.64
N GLY A 67 -38.97 -3.10 -1.25
CA GLY A 67 -40.36 -2.70 -1.05
C GLY A 67 -40.96 -2.95 0.34
N THR A 68 -40.25 -3.54 1.31
CA THR A 68 -40.73 -3.82 2.67
C THR A 68 -40.22 -2.87 3.74
N ALA A 69 -39.24 -2.03 3.45
CA ALA A 69 -38.75 -1.03 4.39
C ALA A 69 -38.79 0.39 3.76
N PRO A 70 -39.12 1.44 4.55
CA PRO A 70 -38.96 2.81 4.09
C PRO A 70 -37.53 3.00 3.68
N ALA A 71 -37.28 3.84 2.61
CA ALA A 71 -35.95 4.24 2.19
C ALA A 71 -35.14 4.64 3.43
N ALA A 72 -33.95 4.05 3.58
CA ALA A 72 -33.11 4.33 4.74
C ALA A 72 -32.93 5.84 4.83
N ARG A 73 -33.32 6.46 5.95
CA ARG A 73 -33.18 7.91 6.16
C ARG A 73 -31.72 8.27 5.96
N ALA A 74 -31.49 9.34 5.19
CA ALA A 74 -30.17 9.95 5.11
C ALA A 74 -29.66 10.24 6.54
N VAL A 75 -28.49 9.75 6.86
CA VAL A 75 -27.89 9.94 8.17
C VAL A 75 -26.79 10.99 8.01
N ARG A 76 -26.79 11.99 8.89
CA ARG A 76 -25.69 12.97 8.93
C ARG A 76 -24.42 12.26 9.42
N ARG A 77 -23.40 12.29 8.60
CA ARG A 77 -22.11 11.64 8.86
C ARG A 77 -20.95 12.60 8.61
N PRO A 78 -19.84 12.45 9.36
CA PRO A 78 -18.61 13.11 9.01
C PRO A 78 -18.13 12.70 7.61
N VAL A 79 -17.70 13.68 6.84
CA VAL A 79 -17.13 13.49 5.50
C VAL A 79 -15.93 14.41 5.34
N LEU A 80 -15.00 14.08 4.48
CA LEU A 80 -13.90 14.96 4.10
C LEU A 80 -14.41 15.97 3.07
N ALA A 81 -14.15 17.24 3.30
CA ALA A 81 -14.52 18.34 2.38
C ALA A 81 -13.27 19.07 1.90
N GLN A 82 -13.18 19.36 0.62
CA GLN A 82 -12.32 20.39 0.05
C GLN A 82 -13.16 21.67 -0.07
N LEU A 83 -12.73 22.76 0.58
CA LEU A 83 -13.49 23.99 0.75
C LEU A 83 -12.84 25.23 0.11
N SER A 84 -11.58 25.14 -0.36
CA SER A 84 -10.93 26.23 -1.08
C SER A 84 -11.69 26.57 -2.35
N GLN A 85 -11.86 27.85 -2.65
CA GLN A 85 -12.55 28.39 -3.83
C GLN A 85 -11.59 29.23 -4.68
N ASP A 86 -10.33 28.83 -4.78
CA ASP A 86 -9.36 29.49 -5.66
C ASP A 86 -9.73 29.23 -7.13
N PRO A 87 -10.09 30.28 -7.92
CA PRO A 87 -10.58 30.11 -9.28
C PRO A 87 -9.47 29.87 -10.32
N ALA A 88 -8.21 29.80 -9.93
CA ALA A 88 -7.10 29.57 -10.84
C ALA A 88 -7.31 28.30 -11.69
N ASP A 89 -7.16 28.39 -13.02
CA ASP A 89 -7.48 27.27 -13.93
C ASP A 89 -6.54 26.07 -13.73
N GLU A 90 -5.24 26.28 -13.71
CA GLU A 90 -4.24 25.24 -13.47
C GLU A 90 -3.97 25.07 -11.96
N HIS A 91 -5.02 24.88 -11.18
CA HIS A 91 -5.01 24.68 -9.74
C HIS A 91 -5.63 23.33 -9.40
N PHE A 92 -4.80 22.41 -8.89
CA PHE A 92 -5.18 21.03 -8.62
C PHE A 92 -4.85 20.63 -7.19
N PRO A 93 -5.69 21.00 -6.21
CA PRO A 93 -5.52 20.60 -4.81
C PRO A 93 -5.66 19.09 -4.66
N MET A 94 -4.73 18.51 -3.91
CA MET A 94 -4.71 17.08 -3.57
C MET A 94 -4.54 16.89 -2.06
N PHE A 95 -5.11 15.82 -1.54
CA PHE A 95 -4.96 15.41 -0.14
C PHE A 95 -4.54 13.96 -0.09
N ILE A 96 -3.28 13.72 0.25
CA ILE A 96 -2.59 12.45 0.05
C ILE A 96 -2.52 11.67 1.35
N TYR A 97 -2.96 10.42 1.33
CA TYR A 97 -2.90 9.49 2.45
C TYR A 97 -1.46 9.00 2.71
N ASP A 98 -0.98 9.18 3.94
CA ASP A 98 0.39 8.90 4.35
C ASP A 98 0.61 7.52 4.97
N GLY A 99 -0.47 6.75 5.18
CA GLY A 99 -0.40 5.50 5.91
C GLY A 99 0.48 4.43 5.26
N GLN A 100 0.44 4.31 3.93
CA GLN A 100 1.30 3.37 3.20
C GLN A 100 1.26 3.58 1.67
N VAL A 101 2.11 2.83 0.97
CA VAL A 101 2.19 2.72 -0.49
C VAL A 101 1.39 1.50 -0.94
N PHE A 102 0.69 1.63 -2.07
CA PHE A 102 -0.12 0.57 -2.68
C PHE A 102 0.40 0.22 -4.07
N LYS A 103 0.48 -1.07 -4.38
CA LYS A 103 0.87 -1.60 -5.69
C LYS A 103 -0.36 -2.18 -6.42
N ASP A 104 -0.89 -3.27 -5.90
CA ASP A 104 -2.10 -3.92 -6.40
C ASP A 104 -3.23 -3.68 -5.41
N PHE A 105 -4.27 -2.96 -5.85
CA PHE A 105 -5.36 -2.52 -4.99
C PHE A 105 -6.64 -2.24 -5.77
N LYS A 106 -7.76 -2.19 -5.02
CA LYS A 106 -9.01 -1.56 -5.44
C LYS A 106 -9.35 -0.46 -4.46
N LEU A 107 -9.36 0.78 -4.93
CA LEU A 107 -9.77 1.98 -4.21
C LEU A 107 -11.23 2.28 -4.54
N THR A 108 -12.07 2.50 -3.53
CA THR A 108 -13.48 2.86 -3.68
C THR A 108 -13.76 4.10 -2.84
N VAL A 109 -14.23 5.18 -3.49
CA VAL A 109 -14.40 6.50 -2.89
C VAL A 109 -15.80 7.04 -3.21
N PRO A 110 -16.70 7.14 -2.24
CA PRO A 110 -17.90 7.95 -2.38
C PRO A 110 -17.52 9.43 -2.47
N PHE A 111 -18.14 10.15 -3.38
CA PHE A 111 -17.92 11.61 -3.54
C PHE A 111 -19.22 12.34 -3.86
N LYS A 112 -19.24 13.64 -3.55
CA LYS A 112 -20.32 14.55 -3.90
C LYS A 112 -19.73 15.89 -4.35
N ILE A 113 -20.03 16.32 -5.57
CA ILE A 113 -19.69 17.64 -6.06
C ILE A 113 -20.76 18.61 -5.53
N VAL A 114 -20.35 19.60 -4.74
CA VAL A 114 -21.27 20.52 -4.05
C VAL A 114 -21.44 21.81 -4.85
N SER A 115 -20.36 22.48 -5.19
CA SER A 115 -20.38 23.77 -5.88
C SER A 115 -19.06 24.06 -6.59
N GLY A 116 -19.02 25.18 -7.29
CA GLY A 116 -17.89 25.75 -8.01
C GLY A 116 -18.43 26.55 -9.18
N ALA A 117 -17.88 27.73 -9.43
CA ALA A 117 -18.26 28.59 -10.57
C ALA A 117 -17.39 28.33 -11.79
N ALA A 118 -16.07 28.21 -11.58
CA ALA A 118 -15.11 27.89 -12.65
C ALA A 118 -15.13 26.39 -12.96
N GLU A 119 -15.13 25.54 -11.91
CA GLU A 119 -15.13 24.10 -12.08
C GLU A 119 -15.98 23.38 -11.01
N GLN A 120 -16.51 22.23 -11.37
CA GLN A 120 -17.29 21.36 -10.50
C GLN A 120 -16.74 19.94 -10.66
N MET A 121 -15.68 19.62 -9.92
CA MET A 121 -14.90 18.39 -10.08
C MET A 121 -14.54 17.73 -8.76
N ALA A 122 -14.63 16.42 -8.75
CA ALA A 122 -14.08 15.55 -7.70
C ALA A 122 -13.30 14.41 -8.34
N GLY A 123 -12.24 13.96 -7.71
CA GLY A 123 -11.41 12.89 -8.23
C GLY A 123 -10.59 12.19 -7.16
N VAL A 124 -9.91 11.14 -7.59
CA VAL A 124 -8.95 10.39 -6.78
C VAL A 124 -7.61 10.36 -7.50
N VAL A 125 -6.54 10.61 -6.75
CA VAL A 125 -5.17 10.34 -7.21
C VAL A 125 -4.73 8.98 -6.71
N PHE A 126 -3.92 8.30 -7.49
CA PHE A 126 -3.38 7.01 -7.12
C PHE A 126 -2.01 6.77 -7.75
N ARG A 127 -1.26 5.84 -7.19
CA ARG A 127 0.16 5.65 -7.47
C ARG A 127 0.92 6.98 -7.46
N PHE A 128 0.56 7.86 -6.53
CA PHE A 128 1.15 9.17 -6.35
C PHE A 128 2.58 9.04 -5.85
N GLN A 129 3.52 9.64 -6.56
CA GLN A 129 4.94 9.77 -6.21
C GLN A 129 5.23 11.16 -5.62
N ASN A 130 4.74 12.19 -6.31
CA ASN A 130 4.84 13.62 -5.97
C ASN A 130 3.85 14.40 -6.85
N ALA A 131 3.80 15.74 -6.66
CA ALA A 131 2.87 16.62 -7.38
C ALA A 131 3.06 16.67 -8.91
N SER A 132 4.15 16.10 -9.43
CA SER A 132 4.44 16.03 -10.86
C SER A 132 4.32 14.62 -11.46
N ASN A 133 4.05 13.60 -10.62
CA ASN A 133 4.06 12.20 -11.04
C ASN A 133 2.97 11.40 -10.32
N PHE A 134 1.83 11.20 -11.00
CA PHE A 134 0.66 10.48 -10.47
C PHE A 134 -0.34 10.09 -11.55
N TYR A 135 -1.28 9.22 -11.20
CA TYR A 135 -2.52 9.01 -11.95
C TYR A 135 -3.69 9.72 -11.27
N VAL A 136 -4.66 10.18 -12.06
CA VAL A 136 -5.90 10.75 -11.57
C VAL A 136 -7.12 10.24 -12.35
N LEU A 137 -8.15 9.84 -11.64
CA LEU A 137 -9.49 9.62 -12.17
C LEU A 137 -10.40 10.71 -11.59
N ARG A 138 -11.07 11.48 -12.45
CA ARG A 138 -11.92 12.58 -11.99
C ARG A 138 -13.27 12.62 -12.72
N ALA A 139 -14.30 13.04 -12.01
CA ALA A 139 -15.62 13.37 -12.52
C ALA A 139 -15.78 14.89 -12.61
N SER A 140 -16.48 15.37 -13.63
CA SER A 140 -16.79 16.78 -13.83
C SER A 140 -18.28 16.96 -14.15
N ALA A 141 -18.99 17.71 -13.31
CA ALA A 141 -20.39 18.03 -13.53
C ALA A 141 -20.55 19.06 -14.67
N LEU A 142 -19.84 20.19 -14.60
CA LEU A 142 -19.87 21.21 -15.69
C LEU A 142 -19.39 20.66 -17.03
N GLY A 143 -18.32 19.86 -16.99
CA GLY A 143 -17.77 19.26 -18.20
C GLY A 143 -18.52 18.02 -18.70
N ARG A 144 -19.51 17.50 -17.97
CA ARG A 144 -20.32 16.34 -18.30
C ARG A 144 -19.46 15.15 -18.75
N LYS A 145 -18.45 14.77 -17.94
CA LYS A 145 -17.46 13.76 -18.32
C LYS A 145 -16.74 13.17 -17.11
N VAL A 146 -16.31 11.91 -17.25
CA VAL A 146 -15.34 11.27 -16.36
C VAL A 146 -14.06 11.04 -17.17
N ARG A 147 -12.91 11.35 -16.59
CA ARG A 147 -11.63 11.23 -17.29
C ARG A 147 -10.55 10.64 -16.39
N PHE A 148 -9.80 9.73 -16.94
CA PHE A 148 -8.51 9.30 -16.45
C PHE A 148 -7.40 10.09 -17.15
N TYR A 149 -6.37 10.46 -16.38
CA TYR A 149 -5.12 11.04 -16.87
C TYR A 149 -3.95 10.42 -16.14
N LYS A 150 -2.80 10.43 -16.78
CA LYS A 150 -1.52 10.35 -16.10
C LYS A 150 -0.81 11.70 -16.17
N VAL A 151 -0.07 12.01 -15.12
CA VAL A 151 0.84 13.16 -15.07
C VAL A 151 2.23 12.60 -14.85
N VAL A 152 3.14 12.88 -15.77
CA VAL A 152 4.54 12.43 -15.74
C VAL A 152 5.42 13.65 -15.91
N ASN A 153 6.26 13.93 -14.93
CA ASN A 153 7.13 15.12 -14.89
C ASN A 153 6.34 16.43 -15.10
N GLY A 154 5.13 16.51 -14.52
CA GLY A 154 4.22 17.65 -14.64
C GLY A 154 3.43 17.71 -15.95
N ILE A 155 3.70 16.81 -16.91
CA ILE A 155 3.01 16.79 -18.20
C ILE A 155 1.81 15.84 -18.13
N ARG A 156 0.61 16.38 -18.39
CA ARG A 156 -0.64 15.62 -18.42
C ARG A 156 -0.83 14.93 -19.76
N SER A 157 -1.20 13.65 -19.72
CA SER A 157 -1.55 12.87 -20.93
C SER A 157 -2.90 13.30 -21.53
N ASP A 158 -3.19 12.79 -22.71
CA ASP A 158 -4.53 12.87 -23.28
C ASP A 158 -5.56 12.19 -22.36
N PRO A 159 -6.80 12.73 -22.31
CA PRO A 159 -7.86 12.21 -21.45
C PRO A 159 -8.45 10.90 -21.98
N ILE A 160 -8.65 9.92 -21.08
CA ILE A 160 -9.34 8.68 -21.39
C ILE A 160 -10.63 8.60 -20.57
N GLY A 161 -11.76 8.31 -21.21
CA GLY A 161 -13.05 8.09 -20.52
C GLY A 161 -14.24 8.70 -21.26
N PRO A 162 -15.48 8.40 -20.83
CA PRO A 162 -16.71 8.79 -21.52
C PRO A 162 -17.17 10.20 -21.20
N ALA A 163 -17.98 10.76 -22.10
CA ALA A 163 -18.92 11.83 -21.75
C ALA A 163 -20.04 11.20 -20.90
N LEU A 164 -20.35 11.82 -19.76
CA LEU A 164 -21.33 11.29 -18.80
C LEU A 164 -21.81 12.43 -17.91
N ASP A 165 -23.14 12.52 -17.70
CA ASP A 165 -23.74 13.48 -16.78
C ASP A 165 -23.48 13.08 -15.33
N ILE A 166 -22.99 14.04 -14.55
CA ILE A 166 -22.72 13.88 -13.12
C ILE A 166 -23.61 14.88 -12.38
N ALA A 167 -24.54 14.39 -11.58
CA ALA A 167 -25.42 15.23 -10.81
C ALA A 167 -24.65 15.88 -9.64
N THR A 168 -24.80 17.20 -9.48
CA THR A 168 -24.31 17.89 -8.28
C THR A 168 -25.21 17.61 -7.08
N ASN A 169 -24.68 17.80 -5.87
CA ASN A 169 -25.36 17.52 -4.61
C ASN A 169 -25.92 16.08 -4.48
N THR A 170 -25.40 15.17 -5.29
CA THR A 170 -25.73 13.76 -5.29
C THR A 170 -24.46 12.94 -5.00
N TRP A 171 -24.58 11.95 -4.15
CA TRP A 171 -23.49 11.01 -3.87
C TRP A 171 -23.31 10.05 -5.03
N HIS A 172 -22.10 9.96 -5.50
CA HIS A 172 -21.59 9.03 -6.50
C HIS A 172 -20.41 8.25 -5.94
N THR A 173 -19.99 7.21 -6.62
CA THR A 173 -18.82 6.41 -6.21
C THR A 173 -17.83 6.28 -7.36
N LEU A 174 -16.60 6.76 -7.18
CA LEU A 174 -15.47 6.40 -8.04
C LEU A 174 -14.77 5.17 -7.50
N ALA A 175 -14.43 4.24 -8.39
CA ALA A 175 -13.56 3.13 -8.05
C ALA A 175 -12.44 2.96 -9.08
N VAL A 176 -11.26 2.58 -8.60
CA VAL A 176 -10.08 2.27 -9.40
C VAL A 176 -9.49 0.97 -8.92
N GLN A 177 -9.20 0.05 -9.83
CA GLN A 177 -8.42 -1.14 -9.57
C GLN A 177 -7.12 -1.10 -10.34
N CYS A 178 -6.02 -1.38 -9.67
CA CYS A 178 -4.70 -1.60 -10.25
C CYS A 178 -4.26 -3.02 -9.96
N LEU A 179 -3.92 -3.78 -11.01
CA LEU A 179 -3.33 -5.13 -10.93
C LEU A 179 -2.14 -5.18 -11.90
N GLY A 180 -0.93 -5.19 -11.36
CA GLY A 180 0.29 -4.99 -12.17
C GLY A 180 0.22 -3.66 -12.91
N ASN A 181 0.26 -3.70 -14.25
CA ASN A 181 0.12 -2.52 -15.12
C ASN A 181 -1.32 -2.28 -15.63
N GLN A 182 -2.26 -3.12 -15.23
CA GLN A 182 -3.67 -3.01 -15.63
C GLN A 182 -4.40 -2.04 -14.70
N ILE A 183 -5.13 -1.09 -15.29
CA ILE A 183 -5.93 -0.08 -14.59
C ILE A 183 -7.36 -0.16 -15.10
N THR A 184 -8.32 -0.37 -14.21
CA THR A 184 -9.74 -0.37 -14.52
C THR A 184 -10.45 0.63 -13.64
N CYS A 185 -11.40 1.39 -14.22
CA CYS A 185 -12.10 2.50 -13.57
C CYS A 185 -13.61 2.31 -13.64
N TRP A 186 -14.31 2.70 -12.57
CA TRP A 186 -15.78 2.65 -12.47
C TRP A 186 -16.35 3.96 -11.92
N LEU A 187 -17.58 4.26 -12.33
CA LEU A 187 -18.47 5.21 -11.67
C LEU A 187 -19.78 4.49 -11.35
N ASP A 188 -20.23 4.56 -10.09
CA ASP A 188 -21.46 3.94 -9.62
C ASP A 188 -21.57 2.48 -10.07
N ASP A 189 -20.50 1.71 -9.83
CA ASP A 189 -20.31 0.31 -10.20
C ASP A 189 -20.33 0.01 -11.72
N LYS A 190 -20.46 1.02 -12.57
CA LYS A 190 -20.43 0.86 -14.02
C LYS A 190 -19.01 1.08 -14.55
N PRO A 191 -18.44 0.16 -15.34
CA PRO A 191 -17.13 0.35 -15.94
C PRO A 191 -17.14 1.56 -16.89
N LEU A 192 -16.11 2.40 -16.78
CA LEU A 192 -15.98 3.63 -17.57
C LEU A 192 -15.27 3.41 -18.90
N THR A 193 -14.35 2.47 -18.93
CA THR A 193 -13.51 2.15 -20.10
C THR A 193 -13.18 0.67 -20.09
N ALA A 194 -12.64 0.17 -21.21
CA ALA A 194 -11.89 -1.09 -21.18
C ALA A 194 -10.68 -0.94 -20.23
N THR A 195 -10.17 -2.06 -19.74
CA THR A 195 -8.95 -2.08 -18.93
C THR A 195 -7.79 -1.43 -19.71
N MET A 196 -7.18 -0.42 -19.10
CA MET A 196 -6.01 0.27 -19.65
C MET A 196 -4.73 -0.42 -19.18
N ASN A 197 -3.67 -0.36 -19.98
CA ASN A 197 -2.33 -0.82 -19.59
C ASN A 197 -1.38 0.37 -19.52
N ASP A 198 -0.82 0.64 -18.35
CA ASP A 198 0.18 1.69 -18.17
C ASP A 198 1.20 1.27 -17.10
N SER A 199 2.48 1.42 -17.43
CA SER A 199 3.61 1.03 -16.58
C SER A 199 4.40 2.25 -16.07
N SER A 200 3.88 3.48 -16.18
CA SER A 200 4.59 4.69 -15.76
C SER A 200 4.87 4.67 -14.26
N PHE A 201 3.94 4.16 -13.45
CA PHE A 201 4.11 3.99 -12.01
C PHE A 201 3.61 2.61 -11.59
N SER A 202 4.46 1.84 -10.89
CA SER A 202 4.12 0.49 -10.43
C SER A 202 3.44 0.46 -9.06
N ALA A 203 3.72 1.45 -8.20
CA ALA A 203 3.17 1.62 -6.85
C ALA A 203 3.15 3.09 -6.49
N GLY A 204 2.50 3.47 -5.39
CA GLY A 204 2.48 4.84 -4.87
C GLY A 204 1.37 5.06 -3.85
N LYS A 205 1.28 6.28 -3.33
CA LYS A 205 0.21 6.68 -2.40
C LYS A 205 -1.11 6.90 -3.15
N ILE A 206 -2.19 7.00 -2.38
CA ILE A 206 -3.52 7.38 -2.87
C ILE A 206 -3.95 8.71 -2.25
N GLY A 207 -4.96 9.36 -2.81
CA GLY A 207 -5.52 10.58 -2.23
C GLY A 207 -6.75 11.09 -2.97
N PHE A 208 -7.21 12.24 -2.51
CA PHE A 208 -8.35 12.96 -3.07
C PHE A 208 -7.85 14.13 -3.94
N TRP A 209 -8.67 14.54 -4.89
CA TRP A 209 -8.29 15.53 -5.88
C TRP A 209 -9.49 16.42 -6.24
N THR A 210 -9.26 17.71 -6.42
CA THR A 210 -10.22 18.66 -6.98
C THR A 210 -9.54 19.58 -7.99
N LYS A 211 -10.32 20.44 -8.67
CA LYS A 211 -9.79 21.47 -9.57
C LYS A 211 -10.39 22.83 -9.23
N SER A 212 -9.56 23.86 -9.28
CA SER A 212 -9.94 25.27 -9.13
C SER A 212 -10.81 25.51 -7.88
N ASP A 213 -11.95 26.18 -8.04
CA ASP A 213 -12.90 26.54 -6.99
C ASP A 213 -13.91 25.43 -6.65
N ALA A 214 -13.69 24.20 -7.12
CA ALA A 214 -14.62 23.10 -6.88
C ALA A 214 -14.67 22.70 -5.40
N VAL A 215 -15.82 22.90 -4.78
CA VAL A 215 -16.14 22.37 -3.44
C VAL A 215 -16.71 20.98 -3.61
N SER A 216 -16.03 19.99 -3.02
CA SER A 216 -16.42 18.59 -3.14
C SER A 216 -16.22 17.84 -1.84
N TYR A 217 -17.09 16.89 -1.57
CA TYR A 217 -17.09 16.06 -0.37
C TYR A 217 -16.74 14.61 -0.73
N PHE A 218 -16.07 13.92 0.19
CA PHE A 218 -15.65 12.54 0.04
C PHE A 218 -16.10 11.75 1.28
N GLY A 219 -16.74 10.62 1.04
CA GLY A 219 -17.22 9.71 2.07
C GLY A 219 -16.18 8.67 2.50
N ASP A 220 -16.57 7.84 3.46
CA ASP A 220 -15.75 6.74 3.94
C ASP A 220 -15.16 5.95 2.77
N THR A 221 -13.85 5.83 2.75
CA THR A 221 -13.09 5.28 1.64
C THR A 221 -12.58 3.89 1.98
N THR A 222 -12.70 2.95 1.04
CA THR A 222 -12.22 1.58 1.20
C THR A 222 -11.08 1.30 0.23
N ILE A 223 -10.04 0.63 0.72
CA ILE A 223 -8.88 0.20 -0.06
C ILE A 223 -8.67 -1.28 0.22
N ALA A 224 -9.10 -2.15 -0.72
CA ALA A 224 -8.73 -3.56 -0.73
C ALA A 224 -7.40 -3.70 -1.48
N PHE A 225 -6.38 -4.34 -0.90
CA PHE A 225 -5.05 -4.36 -1.48
C PHE A 225 -4.27 -5.63 -1.17
N THR A 226 -3.27 -5.93 -1.99
CA THR A 226 -2.25 -6.93 -1.69
C THR A 226 -1.10 -6.24 -0.95
N PRO A 227 -0.80 -6.64 0.32
CA PRO A 227 0.33 -6.06 1.04
C PRO A 227 1.64 -6.24 0.29
N ILE A 228 2.43 -5.19 0.22
CA ILE A 228 3.80 -5.26 -0.30
C ILE A 228 4.65 -5.91 0.79
N ILE A 229 5.11 -7.13 0.54
CA ILE A 229 6.00 -7.85 1.46
C ILE A 229 7.43 -7.49 1.05
N PRO A 230 8.22 -6.81 1.92
CA PRO A 230 9.62 -6.56 1.63
C PRO A 230 10.37 -7.86 1.35
N PRO A 231 11.33 -7.90 0.41
CA PRO A 231 12.03 -9.13 0.03
C PRO A 231 12.73 -9.82 1.23
N ALA A 232 13.34 -9.06 2.13
CA ALA A 232 13.90 -9.62 3.36
C ALA A 232 12.85 -10.35 4.22
N GLN A 233 11.62 -9.81 4.29
CA GLN A 233 10.53 -10.47 5.04
C GLN A 233 10.03 -11.72 4.30
N ALA A 234 9.92 -11.68 2.97
CA ALA A 234 9.58 -12.85 2.18
C ALA A 234 10.60 -13.99 2.37
N LEU A 235 11.90 -13.64 2.46
CA LEU A 235 12.96 -14.60 2.76
C LEU A 235 12.78 -15.20 4.16
N VAL A 236 12.54 -14.38 5.19
CA VAL A 236 12.26 -14.87 6.56
C VAL A 236 11.07 -15.83 6.54
N ASP A 237 9.96 -15.44 5.91
CA ASP A 237 8.73 -16.26 5.87
C ASP A 237 8.96 -17.59 5.14
N SER A 238 9.71 -17.59 4.03
CA SER A 238 10.12 -18.79 3.27
C SER A 238 10.95 -19.75 4.12
N ILE A 239 11.97 -19.24 4.80
CA ILE A 239 12.87 -20.04 5.66
C ILE A 239 12.11 -20.59 6.87
N MET A 240 11.27 -19.79 7.51
CA MET A 240 10.47 -20.24 8.65
C MET A 240 9.49 -21.36 8.26
N LYS A 241 8.93 -21.30 7.05
CA LYS A 241 8.08 -22.37 6.51
C LYS A 241 8.88 -23.66 6.27
N LYS A 242 10.11 -23.53 5.75
CA LYS A 242 10.99 -24.68 5.45
C LYS A 242 11.58 -25.31 6.73
N TYR A 243 11.87 -24.50 7.74
CA TYR A 243 12.47 -24.91 9.02
C TYR A 243 11.57 -24.56 10.22
N PRO A 244 10.45 -25.25 10.42
CA PRO A 244 9.44 -24.89 11.42
C PRO A 244 9.91 -25.01 12.88
N ARG A 245 11.07 -25.66 13.12
CA ARG A 245 11.68 -25.78 14.44
C ARG A 245 12.52 -24.58 14.87
N ILE A 246 12.75 -23.61 13.99
CA ILE A 246 13.40 -22.34 14.32
C ILE A 246 12.44 -21.53 15.19
N LEU A 247 12.91 -21.06 16.35
CA LEU A 247 12.10 -20.25 17.27
C LEU A 247 11.99 -18.80 16.81
N GLY A 248 13.10 -18.24 16.28
CA GLY A 248 13.18 -16.87 15.76
C GLY A 248 14.16 -16.76 14.61
N LEU A 249 13.88 -15.87 13.68
CA LEU A 249 14.76 -15.49 12.58
C LEU A 249 14.63 -13.99 12.36
N ARG A 250 15.75 -13.27 12.37
CA ARG A 250 15.81 -11.82 12.12
C ARG A 250 16.88 -11.53 11.08
N ILE A 251 16.58 -10.60 10.20
CA ILE A 251 17.54 -10.02 9.25
C ILE A 251 17.74 -8.55 9.62
N TYR A 252 18.99 -8.16 9.77
CA TYR A 252 19.39 -6.80 10.10
C TYR A 252 20.03 -6.14 8.89
N LEU A 253 19.54 -4.97 8.53
CA LEU A 253 20.08 -4.12 7.45
C LEU A 253 20.29 -2.69 7.97
N PRO A 254 21.23 -1.92 7.40
CA PRO A 254 21.33 -0.49 7.64
C PRO A 254 20.08 0.24 7.12
N ASP A 255 19.50 1.13 7.93
CA ASP A 255 18.46 2.06 7.52
C ASP A 255 19.05 3.22 6.67
N ALA A 256 18.21 4.20 6.31
CA ALA A 256 18.62 5.35 5.51
C ALA A 256 19.71 6.21 6.19
N ASP A 257 19.78 6.18 7.54
CA ASP A 257 20.79 6.88 8.33
C ASP A 257 22.04 6.02 8.57
N GLY A 258 22.10 4.83 7.99
CA GLY A 258 23.19 3.86 8.18
C GLY A 258 23.15 3.10 9.51
N ARG A 259 22.08 3.24 10.31
CA ARG A 259 21.92 2.53 11.59
C ARG A 259 21.40 1.14 11.34
N LEU A 260 22.01 0.15 11.98
CA LEU A 260 21.60 -1.24 11.84
C LEU A 260 20.28 -1.50 12.57
N ARG A 261 19.28 -2.01 11.82
CA ARG A 261 17.95 -2.31 12.36
C ARG A 261 17.44 -3.65 11.86
N VAL A 262 16.52 -4.23 12.64
CA VAL A 262 15.74 -5.39 12.20
C VAL A 262 14.87 -4.98 11.01
N SER A 263 15.22 -5.45 9.82
CA SER A 263 14.44 -5.18 8.59
C SER A 263 13.39 -6.25 8.32
N ALA A 264 13.61 -7.46 8.83
CA ALA A 264 12.65 -8.56 8.74
C ALA A 264 12.76 -9.47 9.97
N SER A 265 11.63 -9.99 10.42
CA SER A 265 11.57 -10.92 11.57
C SER A 265 10.36 -11.84 11.47
N LYS A 266 10.50 -13.05 12.07
CA LYS A 266 9.37 -13.92 12.39
C LYS A 266 8.34 -13.19 13.25
N ASN A 267 8.79 -12.46 14.26
CA ASN A 267 7.94 -11.58 15.06
C ASN A 267 7.98 -10.17 14.49
N LYS A 268 6.95 -9.80 13.76
CA LYS A 268 6.88 -8.50 13.06
C LYS A 268 6.95 -7.28 13.99
N SER A 269 6.62 -7.43 15.29
CA SER A 269 6.75 -6.32 16.25
C SER A 269 8.21 -5.92 16.54
N GLU A 270 9.17 -6.74 16.13
CA GLU A 270 10.60 -6.46 16.29
C GLU A 270 11.19 -5.63 15.14
N ILE A 271 10.45 -5.49 14.04
CA ILE A 271 10.90 -4.69 12.88
C ILE A 271 11.12 -3.24 13.31
N GLY A 272 12.27 -2.68 12.92
CA GLY A 272 12.71 -1.34 13.32
C GLY A 272 13.54 -1.30 14.61
N MET A 273 13.58 -2.37 15.42
CA MET A 273 14.46 -2.40 16.60
C MET A 273 15.93 -2.29 16.20
N ALA A 274 16.71 -1.62 17.03
CA ALA A 274 18.15 -1.46 16.81
C ALA A 274 18.91 -2.79 16.91
N GLY A 275 19.88 -2.98 16.03
CA GLY A 275 20.88 -4.04 16.19
C GLY A 275 21.86 -3.72 17.32
N THR A 276 22.56 -4.74 17.78
CA THR A 276 23.63 -4.62 18.79
C THR A 276 25.00 -4.68 18.11
N ASP A 277 26.08 -4.57 18.91
CA ASP A 277 27.46 -4.71 18.43
C ASP A 277 27.71 -6.09 17.78
N ALA A 278 27.00 -7.13 18.20
CA ALA A 278 27.14 -8.47 17.64
C ALA A 278 26.72 -8.50 16.15
N GLU A 279 25.54 -7.99 15.83
CA GLU A 279 25.06 -7.91 14.44
C GLU A 279 25.86 -6.89 13.62
N SER A 280 26.29 -5.79 14.25
CA SER A 280 27.13 -4.80 13.58
C SER A 280 28.47 -5.43 13.16
N ASN A 281 29.13 -6.14 14.05
CA ASN A 281 30.38 -6.85 13.74
C ASN A 281 30.14 -8.03 12.77
N SER A 282 29.00 -8.69 12.84
CA SER A 282 28.65 -9.73 11.87
C SER A 282 28.54 -9.16 10.45
N LEU A 283 27.91 -7.98 10.30
CA LEU A 283 27.80 -7.29 9.02
C LEU A 283 29.13 -6.71 8.52
N THR A 284 29.94 -6.12 9.40
CA THR A 284 31.16 -5.40 8.98
C THR A 284 32.39 -6.31 8.84
N ASN A 285 32.53 -7.28 9.74
CA ASN A 285 33.74 -8.11 9.86
C ASN A 285 33.50 -9.59 9.56
N GLY A 286 32.26 -9.99 9.23
CA GLY A 286 31.89 -11.38 9.01
C GLY A 286 31.95 -12.23 10.30
N ALA A 287 31.92 -11.59 11.48
CA ALA A 287 32.04 -12.28 12.76
C ALA A 287 30.79 -13.11 13.07
N VAL A 288 31.01 -14.26 13.72
CA VAL A 288 29.94 -15.17 14.17
C VAL A 288 29.84 -15.11 15.69
N TYR A 289 28.63 -14.82 16.18
CA TYR A 289 28.35 -14.78 17.62
C TYR A 289 27.43 -15.91 18.04
N TYR A 290 27.62 -16.36 19.27
CA TYR A 290 26.88 -17.45 19.89
C TYR A 290 26.50 -17.03 21.30
N GLY A 291 25.21 -17.07 21.62
CA GLY A 291 24.68 -16.67 22.91
C GLY A 291 23.69 -17.70 23.47
N HIS A 292 23.60 -17.82 24.79
CA HIS A 292 22.59 -18.60 25.47
C HIS A 292 21.51 -17.71 26.06
N GLY A 293 20.24 -18.07 25.80
CA GLY A 293 19.07 -17.56 26.50
C GLY A 293 18.48 -18.62 27.43
N LYS A 294 17.37 -18.31 28.08
CA LYS A 294 16.64 -19.28 28.93
C LYS A 294 15.96 -20.31 28.05
N GLY A 295 16.59 -21.47 27.88
CA GLY A 295 16.10 -22.57 27.04
C GLY A 295 16.24 -22.33 25.54
N THR A 296 16.99 -21.30 25.13
CA THR A 296 17.25 -20.96 23.73
C THR A 296 18.73 -20.73 23.49
N VAL A 297 19.10 -20.81 22.20
CA VAL A 297 20.43 -20.45 21.72
C VAL A 297 20.22 -19.47 20.56
N ASP A 298 20.92 -18.35 20.63
CA ASP A 298 20.96 -17.35 19.57
C ASP A 298 22.32 -17.41 18.87
N VAL A 299 22.28 -17.39 17.53
CA VAL A 299 23.48 -17.33 16.70
C VAL A 299 23.33 -16.20 15.71
N ASP A 300 24.30 -15.28 15.72
CA ASP A 300 24.42 -14.23 14.69
C ASP A 300 25.48 -14.64 13.66
N MET A 301 25.10 -14.63 12.40
CA MET A 301 25.96 -14.92 11.26
C MET A 301 25.75 -13.90 10.14
N PRO A 302 26.81 -13.60 9.36
CA PRO A 302 26.64 -12.81 8.15
C PRO A 302 25.89 -13.59 7.09
N LEU A 303 25.02 -12.91 6.35
CA LEU A 303 24.58 -13.30 5.03
C LEU A 303 25.48 -12.61 4.03
N THR A 304 26.04 -13.33 3.07
CA THR A 304 27.05 -12.79 2.16
C THR A 304 26.53 -12.72 0.73
N ASP A 305 27.13 -11.86 -0.10
CA ASP A 305 26.93 -11.86 -1.53
C ASP A 305 27.69 -13.01 -2.21
N ARG A 306 27.62 -13.06 -3.55
CA ARG A 306 28.35 -14.06 -4.37
C ARG A 306 29.88 -13.99 -4.21
N ASN A 307 30.41 -12.84 -3.80
CA ASN A 307 31.83 -12.60 -3.62
C ASN A 307 32.29 -12.89 -2.17
N GLY A 308 31.37 -13.27 -1.29
CA GLY A 308 31.63 -13.53 0.12
C GLY A 308 31.61 -12.27 1.01
N ASN A 309 31.21 -11.10 0.49
CA ASN A 309 31.10 -9.88 1.29
C ASN A 309 29.80 -9.91 2.12
N PRO A 310 29.86 -9.60 3.41
CA PRO A 310 28.65 -9.49 4.24
C PRO A 310 27.68 -8.41 3.71
N ILE A 311 26.43 -8.77 3.50
CA ILE A 311 25.37 -7.87 3.02
C ILE A 311 24.27 -7.65 4.06
N ALA A 312 24.12 -8.57 5.01
CA ALA A 312 23.21 -8.48 6.14
C ALA A 312 23.75 -9.27 7.33
N ALA A 313 23.32 -8.93 8.54
CA ALA A 313 23.48 -9.81 9.69
C ALA A 313 22.17 -10.59 9.91
N VAL A 314 22.29 -11.86 10.29
CA VAL A 314 21.15 -12.75 10.53
C VAL A 314 21.26 -13.37 11.89
N ARG A 315 20.24 -13.17 12.74
CA ARG A 315 20.09 -13.88 14.02
C ARG A 315 19.12 -15.04 13.85
N VAL A 316 19.60 -16.24 14.17
CA VAL A 316 18.81 -17.47 14.23
C VAL A 316 18.66 -17.89 15.69
N GLN A 317 17.43 -18.01 16.16
CA GLN A 317 17.11 -18.50 17.49
C GLN A 317 16.63 -19.94 17.42
N LEU A 318 17.28 -20.83 18.15
CA LEU A 318 16.96 -22.25 18.25
C LEU A 318 16.61 -22.64 19.69
N LYS A 319 15.89 -23.74 19.85
CA LYS A 319 15.70 -24.35 21.17
C LYS A 319 17.03 -24.98 21.63
N SER A 320 17.44 -24.70 22.86
CA SER A 320 18.56 -25.33 23.49
C SER A 320 18.16 -26.72 24.01
N TYR A 321 18.89 -27.76 23.64
CA TYR A 321 18.73 -29.11 24.17
C TYR A 321 19.76 -29.30 25.25
N MET A 322 19.34 -29.42 26.52
CA MET A 322 20.21 -29.39 27.71
C MET A 322 21.19 -30.55 27.85
N LEU A 323 21.13 -31.60 27.04
CA LEU A 323 21.99 -32.77 27.12
C LEU A 323 22.67 -33.05 25.77
N GLY A 324 24.00 -32.87 25.72
CA GLY A 324 24.85 -33.35 24.63
C GLY A 324 24.96 -32.48 23.39
N GLU A 325 24.27 -31.33 23.30
CA GLU A 325 24.40 -30.41 22.15
C GLU A 325 25.64 -29.55 22.34
N THR A 326 26.61 -29.70 21.44
CA THR A 326 27.79 -28.84 21.41
C THR A 326 27.56 -27.57 20.62
N ARG A 327 28.36 -26.53 20.90
CA ARG A 327 28.39 -25.28 20.13
C ARG A 327 28.53 -25.56 18.64
N ASP A 328 29.41 -26.45 18.23
CA ASP A 328 29.69 -26.76 16.82
C ASP A 328 28.50 -27.44 16.13
N MET A 329 27.73 -28.25 16.84
CA MET A 329 26.48 -28.81 16.29
C MET A 329 25.45 -27.73 16.02
N VAL A 330 25.29 -26.74 16.92
CA VAL A 330 24.40 -25.62 16.75
C VAL A 330 24.84 -24.75 15.56
N LEU A 331 26.13 -24.41 15.51
CA LEU A 331 26.70 -23.62 14.40
C LEU A 331 26.51 -24.32 13.06
N THR A 332 26.68 -25.65 13.00
CA THR A 332 26.44 -26.42 11.77
C THR A 332 24.99 -26.35 11.32
N ARG A 333 24.03 -26.45 12.24
CA ARG A 333 22.60 -26.33 11.96
C ARG A 333 22.28 -24.92 11.42
N VAL A 334 22.83 -23.88 12.03
CA VAL A 334 22.60 -22.49 11.59
C VAL A 334 23.25 -22.24 10.22
N ARG A 335 24.44 -22.76 9.95
CA ARG A 335 25.07 -22.65 8.62
C ARG A 335 24.21 -23.25 7.51
N ILE A 336 23.52 -24.36 7.76
CA ILE A 336 22.59 -24.95 6.79
C ILE A 336 21.47 -23.94 6.46
N ILE A 337 20.93 -23.25 7.47
CA ILE A 337 19.88 -22.23 7.31
C ILE A 337 20.40 -21.03 6.53
N ILE A 338 21.56 -20.49 6.92
CA ILE A 338 22.20 -19.36 6.23
C ILE A 338 22.52 -19.70 4.77
N ASN A 339 23.06 -20.89 4.51
CA ASN A 339 23.33 -21.35 3.15
C ASN A 339 22.05 -21.44 2.30
N GLU A 340 20.92 -21.81 2.92
CA GLU A 340 19.64 -21.84 2.21
C GLU A 340 19.12 -20.44 1.92
N MET A 341 19.29 -19.49 2.83
CA MET A 341 19.01 -18.08 2.60
C MET A 341 19.87 -17.52 1.47
N GLN A 342 21.15 -17.86 1.47
CA GLN A 342 22.14 -17.40 0.50
C GLN A 342 21.86 -17.86 -0.93
N LYS A 343 21.19 -19.01 -1.13
CA LYS A 343 20.74 -19.45 -2.46
C LYS A 343 19.68 -18.54 -3.06
N GLN A 344 18.94 -17.79 -2.25
CA GLN A 344 17.85 -16.91 -2.66
C GLN A 344 18.27 -15.44 -2.75
N VAL A 345 19.47 -15.09 -2.25
CA VAL A 345 19.96 -13.72 -2.17
C VAL A 345 21.37 -13.66 -2.77
N LEU A 346 21.54 -12.85 -3.80
CA LEU A 346 22.80 -12.74 -4.54
C LEU A 346 23.51 -11.40 -4.28
N SER A 347 22.74 -10.42 -3.79
CA SER A 347 23.21 -9.06 -3.52
C SER A 347 22.39 -8.40 -2.40
N LYS A 348 22.88 -7.28 -1.88
CA LYS A 348 22.13 -6.47 -0.90
C LYS A 348 20.78 -5.97 -1.47
N THR A 349 20.74 -5.65 -2.75
CA THR A 349 19.54 -5.14 -3.46
C THR A 349 18.40 -6.17 -3.38
N ASP A 350 18.71 -7.46 -3.46
CA ASP A 350 17.71 -8.55 -3.37
C ASP A 350 17.00 -8.63 -1.99
N LEU A 351 17.49 -7.91 -0.99
CA LEU A 351 16.87 -7.81 0.33
C LEU A 351 16.06 -6.53 0.52
N MET A 352 16.24 -5.52 -0.34
CA MET A 352 15.72 -4.16 -0.15
C MET A 352 14.64 -3.79 -1.16
N GLU A 353 14.69 -4.33 -2.37
CA GLU A 353 13.78 -4.09 -3.51
C GLU A 353 12.88 -5.30 -3.77
#